data_c97280c3ed9f962efb7290c83bc53df0
#
_entry.id   c97280c3ed9f962efb7290c83bc53df0
#
_cell.length_a   1.000
_cell.length_b   1.000
_cell.length_c   1.000
_cell.angle_alpha   90.00
_cell.angle_beta   90.00
_cell.angle_gamma   90.00
#
_symmetry.space_group_name_H-M   'P 1'
#
loop_
_entity.id
_entity.type
_entity.pdbx_description
1 polymer ?
#
loop_
_entity_poly.entity_id
_entity_poly.type
_entity_poly.pdbx_seq_one_letter_code
_entity_poly.pdbx_strand_id
1 'polypeptide(L)'
;MGDGRVLFLQGASSSGKSTLAKALQLGLDEYWWVLEADDITRMQPTGPRTDWWEPTPDERPHPSWNPELRLARWLSGYFGCLATIAKSGSNVIAVGGWLETSWLLELAATLDGIDALCVGVYCPLDELERRETARGDRRPGYARSQYGLVHTHAPYDVHVDTVSETAEEAVASIRSMLDVPPEVPFFARIRREVGT
;
A
#
# COMPACT_ATOMS: atom_id res chain seq x y z
N MET A 1 16.25 -19.11 10.76
CA MET A 1 15.78 -18.50 9.50
C MET A 1 15.75 -17.02 9.75
N GLY A 2 16.21 -16.18 8.82
CA GLY A 2 16.07 -14.73 8.93
C GLY A 2 14.62 -14.30 8.73
N ASP A 3 14.31 -13.05 9.05
CA ASP A 3 13.02 -12.44 8.73
C ASP A 3 12.85 -12.32 7.22
N GLY A 4 11.62 -12.38 6.74
CA GLY A 4 11.28 -12.09 5.36
C GLY A 4 11.29 -10.57 5.10
N ARG A 5 11.10 -10.18 3.85
CA ARG A 5 11.12 -8.79 3.38
C ARG A 5 9.72 -8.26 3.09
N VAL A 6 9.55 -6.94 3.20
CA VAL A 6 8.32 -6.24 2.81
C VAL A 6 8.60 -5.33 1.62
N LEU A 7 7.86 -5.52 0.54
CA LEU A 7 7.86 -4.61 -0.60
C LEU A 7 6.51 -3.89 -0.66
N PHE A 8 6.50 -2.60 -0.31
CA PHE A 8 5.28 -1.82 -0.24
C PHE A 8 5.05 -1.01 -1.51
N LEU A 9 3.92 -1.24 -2.20
CA LEU A 9 3.51 -0.51 -3.39
C LEU A 9 2.57 0.64 -3.02
N GLN A 10 3.07 1.87 -3.14
CA GLN A 10 2.36 3.12 -2.84
C GLN A 10 1.90 3.78 -4.14
N GLY A 11 0.62 4.14 -4.23
CA GLY A 11 0.09 4.84 -5.41
C GLY A 11 -1.43 5.03 -5.35
N ALA A 12 -1.97 5.87 -6.22
CA ALA A 12 -3.40 6.14 -6.31
C ALA A 12 -4.21 4.90 -6.73
N SER A 13 -5.52 4.93 -6.49
CA SER A 13 -6.43 3.94 -7.08
C SER A 13 -6.25 3.92 -8.60
N SER A 14 -6.36 2.74 -9.20
CA SER A 14 -6.19 2.52 -10.65
C SER A 14 -4.77 2.79 -11.21
N SER A 15 -3.76 3.04 -10.38
CA SER A 15 -2.37 3.24 -10.85
C SER A 15 -1.66 1.96 -11.33
N GLY A 16 -2.27 0.78 -11.21
CA GLY A 16 -1.68 -0.48 -11.67
C GLY A 16 -0.96 -1.29 -10.58
N LYS A 17 -1.02 -0.89 -9.30
CA LYS A 17 -0.35 -1.60 -8.18
C LYS A 17 -0.65 -3.09 -8.12
N SER A 18 -1.91 -3.50 -8.21
CA SER A 18 -2.30 -4.92 -8.15
C SER A 18 -1.77 -5.70 -9.35
N THR A 19 -1.68 -5.08 -10.53
CA THR A 19 -1.07 -5.67 -11.72
C THR A 19 0.44 -5.84 -11.54
N LEU A 20 1.10 -4.80 -11.03
CA LEU A 20 2.53 -4.84 -10.70
C LEU A 20 2.82 -5.88 -9.61
N ALA A 21 1.99 -5.97 -8.57
CA ALA A 21 2.15 -6.98 -7.51
C ALA A 21 2.12 -8.41 -8.06
N LYS A 22 1.21 -8.70 -9.00
CA LYS A 22 1.16 -10.01 -9.67
C LYS A 22 2.39 -10.25 -10.57
N ALA A 23 2.84 -9.23 -11.28
CA ALA A 23 4.05 -9.34 -12.11
C ALA A 23 5.29 -9.61 -11.25
N LEU A 24 5.43 -8.93 -10.12
CA LEU A 24 6.49 -9.15 -9.14
C LEU A 24 6.43 -10.56 -8.55
N GLN A 25 5.26 -11.04 -8.16
CA GLN A 25 5.07 -12.38 -7.61
C GLN A 25 5.52 -13.48 -8.57
N LEU A 26 5.35 -13.26 -9.89
CA LEU A 26 5.77 -14.19 -10.93
C LEU A 26 7.21 -13.99 -11.40
N GLY A 27 7.73 -12.78 -11.29
CA GLY A 27 9.02 -12.39 -11.85
C GLY A 27 10.17 -12.38 -10.84
N LEU A 28 9.91 -12.35 -9.54
CA LEU A 28 10.95 -12.48 -8.50
C LEU A 28 11.28 -13.95 -8.24
N ASP A 29 12.55 -14.22 -7.95
CA ASP A 29 13.04 -15.59 -7.79
C ASP A 29 12.60 -16.26 -6.48
N GLU A 30 12.33 -15.45 -5.45
CA GLU A 30 11.88 -15.92 -4.14
C GLU A 30 10.35 -16.00 -4.08
N TYR A 31 9.85 -16.74 -3.08
CA TYR A 31 8.41 -16.84 -2.83
C TYR A 31 7.90 -15.58 -2.13
N TRP A 32 6.96 -14.89 -2.75
CA TRP A 32 6.35 -13.65 -2.26
C TRP A 32 4.84 -13.82 -2.09
N TRP A 33 4.34 -13.49 -0.90
CA TRP A 33 2.91 -13.29 -0.68
C TRP A 33 2.47 -11.95 -1.30
N VAL A 34 1.22 -11.85 -1.69
CA VAL A 34 0.59 -10.56 -2.01
C VAL A 34 -0.51 -10.31 -1.00
N LEU A 35 -0.46 -9.17 -0.33
CA LEU A 35 -1.49 -8.72 0.60
C LEU A 35 -1.95 -7.32 0.20
N GLU A 36 -3.16 -7.24 -0.35
CA GLU A 36 -3.77 -5.95 -0.69
C GLU A 36 -4.58 -5.41 0.51
N ALA A 37 -4.55 -4.10 0.71
CA ALA A 37 -5.39 -3.43 1.71
C ALA A 37 -6.89 -3.75 1.50
N ASP A 38 -7.31 -3.92 0.25
CA ASP A 38 -8.65 -4.34 -0.13
C ASP A 38 -9.02 -5.76 0.37
N ASP A 39 -8.05 -6.66 0.57
CA ASP A 39 -8.31 -8.01 1.11
C ASP A 39 -8.80 -7.92 2.55
N ILE A 40 -8.12 -7.12 3.37
CA ILE A 40 -8.55 -6.86 4.76
C ILE A 40 -9.91 -6.15 4.78
N THR A 41 -10.15 -5.25 3.83
CA THR A 41 -11.44 -4.57 3.70
C THR A 41 -12.58 -5.58 3.42
N ARG A 42 -12.34 -6.56 2.54
CA ARG A 42 -13.32 -7.61 2.21
C ARG A 42 -13.64 -8.54 3.38
N MET A 43 -12.76 -8.63 4.38
CA MET A 43 -13.02 -9.40 5.60
C MET A 43 -14.00 -8.71 6.56
N GLN A 44 -14.29 -7.41 6.34
CA GLN A 44 -15.24 -6.69 7.17
C GLN A 44 -16.70 -7.09 6.83
N PRO A 45 -17.65 -6.91 7.77
CA PRO A 45 -19.05 -7.18 7.49
C PRO A 45 -19.56 -6.36 6.32
N THR A 46 -20.24 -6.99 5.36
CA THR A 46 -20.86 -6.33 4.21
C THR A 46 -22.24 -5.78 4.57
N GLY A 47 -22.63 -4.64 4.00
CA GLY A 47 -23.93 -4.03 4.21
C GLY A 47 -23.93 -2.52 3.92
N PRO A 48 -25.08 -1.86 3.94
CA PRO A 48 -25.19 -0.44 3.57
C PRO A 48 -24.42 0.53 4.49
N ARG A 49 -23.63 0.02 5.43
CA ARG A 49 -22.86 0.79 6.44
C ARG A 49 -21.40 0.36 6.50
N THR A 50 -20.87 -0.23 5.44
CA THR A 50 -19.49 -0.70 5.39
C THR A 50 -18.54 0.28 4.72
N ASP A 51 -19.05 1.36 4.15
CA ASP A 51 -18.24 2.43 3.59
C ASP A 51 -17.65 3.26 4.72
N TRP A 52 -16.55 2.79 5.28
CA TRP A 52 -15.85 3.38 6.44
C TRP A 52 -15.32 4.80 6.18
N TRP A 53 -15.26 5.24 4.91
CA TRP A 53 -14.92 6.60 4.49
C TRP A 53 -16.14 7.53 4.33
N GLU A 54 -17.36 7.02 4.37
CA GLU A 54 -18.57 7.86 4.41
C GLU A 54 -19.13 7.93 5.83
N PRO A 55 -19.44 9.13 6.36
CA PRO A 55 -20.11 9.23 7.64
C PRO A 55 -21.48 8.55 7.53
N THR A 56 -21.62 7.41 8.18
CA THR A 56 -22.93 6.75 8.29
C THR A 56 -23.74 7.44 9.38
N PRO A 57 -25.03 7.76 9.14
CA PRO A 57 -25.91 8.19 10.22
C PRO A 57 -25.88 7.17 11.35
N ASP A 58 -25.72 7.67 12.56
CA ASP A 58 -25.56 6.86 13.78
C ASP A 58 -26.87 6.14 14.15
N GLU A 59 -27.18 5.07 13.46
CA GLU A 59 -28.30 4.21 13.80
C GLU A 59 -27.87 2.97 14.63
N ARG A 60 -26.58 2.83 14.93
CA ARG A 60 -26.07 1.74 15.75
C ARG A 60 -25.26 2.27 16.93
N PRO A 61 -25.79 2.14 18.13
CA PRO A 61 -25.16 2.71 19.32
C PRO A 61 -23.92 1.97 19.80
N HIS A 62 -23.44 0.92 19.09
CA HIS A 62 -22.28 0.16 19.56
C HIS A 62 -20.97 0.90 19.24
N PRO A 63 -20.10 1.17 20.24
CA PRO A 63 -18.87 1.94 20.07
C PRO A 63 -17.91 1.39 18.99
N SER A 64 -17.94 0.08 18.71
CA SER A 64 -17.12 -0.54 17.67
C SER A 64 -17.48 -0.10 16.23
N TRP A 65 -18.59 0.58 16.05
CA TRP A 65 -19.02 1.14 14.76
C TRP A 65 -18.60 2.60 14.57
N ASN A 66 -17.89 3.19 15.52
CA ASN A 66 -17.27 4.49 15.35
C ASN A 66 -16.30 4.45 14.13
N PRO A 67 -16.46 5.33 13.12
CA PRO A 67 -15.66 5.30 11.89
C PRO A 67 -14.16 5.46 12.15
N GLU A 68 -13.76 6.37 13.04
CA GLU A 68 -12.35 6.62 13.37
C GLU A 68 -11.72 5.39 14.04
N LEU A 69 -12.42 4.79 15.00
CA LEU A 69 -11.95 3.58 15.66
C LEU A 69 -11.86 2.39 14.70
N ARG A 70 -12.78 2.29 13.74
CA ARG A 70 -12.76 1.25 12.70
C ARG A 70 -11.58 1.42 11.79
N LEU A 71 -11.31 2.66 11.35
CA LEU A 71 -10.16 2.97 10.51
C LEU A 71 -8.85 2.65 11.24
N ALA A 72 -8.67 3.10 12.47
CA ALA A 72 -7.48 2.82 13.25
C ALA A 72 -7.24 1.30 13.43
N ARG A 73 -8.28 0.54 13.77
CA ARG A 73 -8.18 -0.92 13.90
C ARG A 73 -7.89 -1.62 12.58
N TRP A 74 -8.43 -1.12 11.49
CA TRP A 74 -8.19 -1.65 10.16
C TRP A 74 -6.74 -1.43 9.72
N LEU A 75 -6.21 -0.20 9.92
CA LEU A 75 -4.81 0.14 9.63
C LEU A 75 -3.86 -0.74 10.46
N SER A 76 -4.04 -0.75 11.77
CA SER A 76 -3.21 -1.53 12.69
C SER A 76 -3.30 -3.04 12.39
N GLY A 77 -4.48 -3.54 12.02
CA GLY A 77 -4.66 -4.93 11.58
C GLY A 77 -3.90 -5.26 10.29
N TYR A 78 -4.00 -4.40 9.28
CA TYR A 78 -3.29 -4.58 8.02
C TYR A 78 -1.76 -4.53 8.22
N PHE A 79 -1.25 -3.52 8.92
CA PHE A 79 0.18 -3.36 9.20
C PHE A 79 0.71 -4.51 10.05
N GLY A 80 -0.06 -4.94 11.05
CA GLY A 80 0.28 -6.10 11.88
C GLY A 80 0.38 -7.40 11.09
N CYS A 81 -0.50 -7.61 10.09
CA CYS A 81 -0.41 -8.75 9.18
C CYS A 81 0.90 -8.74 8.39
N LEU A 82 1.30 -7.60 7.82
CA LEU A 82 2.56 -7.47 7.08
C LEU A 82 3.76 -7.83 7.96
N ALA A 83 3.83 -7.23 9.16
CA ALA A 83 4.92 -7.50 10.09
C ALA A 83 4.95 -8.97 10.54
N THR A 84 3.79 -9.59 10.78
CA THR A 84 3.70 -11.00 11.19
C THR A 84 4.17 -11.94 10.08
N ILE A 85 3.75 -11.69 8.83
CA ILE A 85 4.20 -12.48 7.67
C ILE A 85 5.73 -12.37 7.53
N ALA A 86 6.28 -11.16 7.57
CA ALA A 86 7.72 -10.97 7.46
C ALA A 86 8.49 -11.64 8.61
N LYS A 87 8.06 -11.45 9.86
CA LYS A 87 8.69 -12.09 11.04
C LYS A 87 8.60 -13.61 11.03
N SER A 88 7.65 -14.18 10.29
CA SER A 88 7.60 -15.64 10.08
C SER A 88 8.60 -16.15 9.02
N GLY A 89 9.40 -15.27 8.42
CA GLY A 89 10.38 -15.59 7.40
C GLY A 89 9.83 -15.59 5.97
N SER A 90 8.62 -15.06 5.75
CA SER A 90 8.00 -14.99 4.41
C SER A 90 8.09 -13.59 3.84
N ASN A 91 8.43 -13.47 2.56
CA ASN A 91 8.40 -12.19 1.87
C ASN A 91 6.96 -11.78 1.52
N VAL A 92 6.64 -10.48 1.58
CA VAL A 92 5.31 -9.97 1.28
C VAL A 92 5.34 -8.70 0.43
N ILE A 93 4.58 -8.70 -0.67
CA ILE A 93 4.26 -7.52 -1.47
C ILE A 93 2.98 -6.95 -0.91
N ALA A 94 3.07 -5.76 -0.32
CA ALA A 94 1.97 -5.04 0.27
C ALA A 94 1.43 -4.00 -0.73
N VAL A 95 0.12 -3.92 -0.90
CA VAL A 95 -0.50 -2.97 -1.84
C VAL A 95 -1.38 -2.00 -1.07
N GLY A 96 -1.05 -0.71 -1.15
CA GLY A 96 -1.80 0.34 -0.48
C GLY A 96 -1.75 1.69 -1.20
N GLY A 97 -2.46 2.67 -0.66
CA GLY A 97 -2.44 4.07 -1.12
C GLY A 97 -2.70 4.94 0.09
N TRP A 98 -1.64 5.27 0.85
CA TRP A 98 -1.75 6.00 2.11
C TRP A 98 -1.64 7.49 1.85
N LEU A 99 -2.63 8.23 2.31
CA LEU A 99 -2.76 9.68 2.10
C LEU A 99 -2.27 10.48 3.30
N GLU A 100 -2.44 9.92 4.50
CA GLU A 100 -2.12 10.59 5.74
C GLU A 100 -0.70 10.24 6.21
N THR A 101 0.06 11.26 6.60
CA THR A 101 1.40 11.09 7.18
C THR A 101 1.38 10.16 8.40
N SER A 102 0.36 10.29 9.25
CA SER A 102 0.20 9.46 10.45
C SER A 102 0.14 7.96 10.14
N TRP A 103 -0.48 7.58 9.04
CA TRP A 103 -0.58 6.16 8.62
C TRP A 103 0.76 5.61 8.13
N LEU A 104 1.52 6.43 7.39
CA LEU A 104 2.89 6.05 6.97
C LEU A 104 3.83 5.92 8.16
N LEU A 105 3.67 6.76 9.18
CA LEU A 105 4.45 6.67 10.41
C LEU A 105 4.12 5.41 11.21
N GLU A 106 2.84 5.08 11.36
CA GLU A 106 2.41 3.84 12.02
C GLU A 106 2.95 2.61 11.28
N LEU A 107 2.87 2.61 9.93
CA LEU A 107 3.45 1.55 9.11
C LEU A 107 4.97 1.47 9.31
N ALA A 108 5.68 2.59 9.23
CA ALA A 108 7.12 2.65 9.41
C ALA A 108 7.56 2.17 10.80
N ALA A 109 6.80 2.49 11.85
CA ALA A 109 7.04 2.00 13.21
C ALA A 109 6.76 0.49 13.32
N THR A 110 5.70 0.00 12.69
CA THR A 110 5.33 -1.43 12.70
C THR A 110 6.35 -2.29 11.97
N LEU A 111 6.99 -1.75 10.93
CA LEU A 111 8.02 -2.41 10.14
C LEU A 111 9.44 -2.18 10.68
N ASP A 112 9.59 -1.63 11.90
CA ASP A 112 10.92 -1.43 12.46
C ASP A 112 11.66 -2.77 12.68
N GLY A 113 12.92 -2.80 12.27
CA GLY A 113 13.74 -4.02 12.28
C GLY A 113 13.44 -5.03 11.16
N ILE A 114 12.47 -4.75 10.28
CA ILE A 114 12.15 -5.56 9.09
C ILE A 114 12.77 -4.91 7.86
N ASP A 115 13.37 -5.71 6.98
CA ASP A 115 13.83 -5.24 5.66
C ASP A 115 12.62 -4.86 4.80
N ALA A 116 12.42 -3.55 4.62
CA ALA A 116 11.23 -3.03 3.97
C ALA A 116 11.58 -1.91 2.98
N LEU A 117 11.15 -2.07 1.73
CA LEU A 117 11.28 -1.09 0.66
C LEU A 117 9.92 -0.54 0.23
N CYS A 118 9.90 0.70 -0.22
CA CYS A 118 8.71 1.38 -0.74
C CYS A 118 8.87 1.72 -2.22
N VAL A 119 7.92 1.28 -3.03
CA VAL A 119 7.82 1.55 -4.47
C VAL A 119 6.72 2.56 -4.71
N GLY A 120 7.06 3.71 -5.28
CA GLY A 120 6.08 4.69 -5.77
C GLY A 120 5.56 4.26 -7.14
N VAL A 121 4.26 3.96 -7.23
CA VAL A 121 3.60 3.52 -8.46
C VAL A 121 2.81 4.69 -9.04
N TYR A 122 3.35 5.29 -10.08
CA TYR A 122 2.84 6.48 -10.74
C TYR A 122 2.01 6.14 -11.97
N CYS A 123 1.06 7.02 -12.26
CA CYS A 123 0.25 6.97 -13.47
C CYS A 123 -0.35 8.38 -13.68
N PRO A 124 -0.34 8.95 -14.89
CA PRO A 124 -0.98 10.23 -15.18
C PRO A 124 -2.47 10.25 -14.85
N LEU A 125 -3.00 11.42 -14.47
CA LEU A 125 -4.37 11.54 -13.98
C LEU A 125 -5.42 11.11 -15.00
N ASP A 126 -5.26 11.48 -16.25
CA ASP A 126 -6.16 11.14 -17.35
C ASP A 126 -6.24 9.60 -17.56
N GLU A 127 -5.11 8.94 -17.45
CA GLU A 127 -5.05 7.48 -17.54
C GLU A 127 -5.64 6.80 -16.30
N LEU A 128 -5.43 7.36 -15.11
CA LEU A 128 -6.08 6.87 -13.88
C LEU A 128 -7.61 6.91 -14.01
N GLU A 129 -8.16 8.02 -14.50
CA GLU A 129 -9.60 8.18 -14.69
C GLU A 129 -10.16 7.27 -15.78
N ARG A 130 -9.40 7.10 -16.86
CA ARG A 130 -9.76 6.13 -17.91
C ARG A 130 -9.83 4.71 -17.36
N ARG A 131 -8.81 4.29 -16.57
CA ARG A 131 -8.75 2.97 -15.93
C ARG A 131 -9.85 2.79 -14.88
N GLU A 132 -10.11 3.82 -14.07
CA GLU A 132 -11.18 3.82 -13.06
C GLU A 132 -12.54 3.59 -13.73
N THR A 133 -12.83 4.32 -14.81
CA THR A 133 -14.06 4.17 -15.59
C THR A 133 -14.20 2.77 -16.19
N ALA A 134 -13.11 2.23 -16.74
CA ALA A 134 -13.11 0.90 -17.33
C ALA A 134 -13.34 -0.23 -16.30
N ARG A 135 -12.89 -0.05 -15.06
CA ARG A 135 -13.12 -1.01 -13.97
C ARG A 135 -14.58 -1.04 -13.51
N GLY A 136 -15.19 0.12 -13.34
CA GLY A 136 -16.58 0.27 -12.92
C GLY A 136 -16.92 -0.20 -11.50
N ASP A 137 -15.92 -0.58 -10.69
CA ASP A 137 -16.07 -1.10 -9.32
C ASP A 137 -15.73 -0.05 -8.24
N ARG A 138 -15.38 1.16 -8.66
CA ARG A 138 -15.01 2.28 -7.79
C ARG A 138 -15.94 3.47 -8.01
N ARG A 139 -16.08 4.29 -6.97
CA ARG A 139 -16.80 5.56 -7.06
C ARG A 139 -16.07 6.48 -8.06
N PRO A 140 -16.76 7.07 -9.05
CA PRO A 140 -16.14 7.99 -9.99
C PRO A 140 -15.44 9.15 -9.29
N GLY A 141 -14.21 9.48 -9.71
CA GLY A 141 -13.38 10.53 -9.12
C GLY A 141 -12.58 10.11 -7.89
N TYR A 142 -12.61 8.85 -7.49
CA TYR A 142 -11.83 8.36 -6.35
C TYR A 142 -10.32 8.44 -6.65
N ALA A 143 -9.88 8.05 -7.84
CA ALA A 143 -8.49 8.18 -8.25
C ALA A 143 -8.03 9.64 -8.26
N ARG A 144 -8.85 10.58 -8.78
CA ARG A 144 -8.57 12.02 -8.76
C ARG A 144 -8.40 12.55 -7.33
N SER A 145 -9.23 12.12 -6.40
CA SER A 145 -9.14 12.56 -5.00
C SER A 145 -7.82 12.16 -4.32
N GLN A 146 -7.17 11.12 -4.81
CA GLN A 146 -5.89 10.62 -4.27
C GLN A 146 -4.66 11.18 -5.01
N TYR A 147 -4.82 11.58 -6.28
CA TYR A 147 -3.71 11.87 -7.20
C TYR A 147 -2.68 12.86 -6.65
N GLY A 148 -3.13 14.00 -6.10
CA GLY A 148 -2.23 15.02 -5.56
C GLY A 148 -1.71 14.74 -4.15
N LEU A 149 -2.23 13.72 -3.48
CA LEU A 149 -1.96 13.45 -2.07
C LEU A 149 -1.07 12.23 -1.86
N VAL A 150 -1.25 11.19 -2.67
CA VAL A 150 -0.66 9.89 -2.44
C VAL A 150 0.88 9.88 -2.53
N HIS A 151 1.47 10.85 -3.24
CA HIS A 151 2.92 10.95 -3.44
C HIS A 151 3.58 12.13 -2.71
N THR A 152 2.91 12.72 -1.71
CA THR A 152 3.47 13.84 -0.92
C THR A 152 4.73 13.47 -0.13
N HIS A 153 4.97 12.18 0.08
CA HIS A 153 6.13 11.66 0.82
C HIS A 153 7.27 11.12 -0.06
N ALA A 154 7.20 11.36 -1.37
CA ALA A 154 8.32 11.01 -2.27
C ALA A 154 9.62 11.77 -1.85
N PRO A 155 10.82 11.29 -2.24
CA PRO A 155 11.06 10.12 -3.06
C PRO A 155 10.89 8.79 -2.32
N TYR A 156 10.52 7.74 -3.06
CA TYR A 156 10.50 6.34 -2.61
C TYR A 156 11.82 5.65 -2.95
N ASP A 157 11.98 4.39 -2.56
CA ASP A 157 13.18 3.62 -2.90
C ASP A 157 13.23 3.29 -4.40
N VAL A 158 12.07 3.03 -5.01
CA VAL A 158 11.91 2.82 -6.45
C VAL A 158 10.74 3.65 -6.99
N HIS A 159 10.90 4.15 -8.20
CA HIS A 159 9.86 4.82 -8.97
C HIS A 159 9.44 3.93 -10.15
N VAL A 160 8.15 3.69 -10.32
CA VAL A 160 7.58 2.96 -11.45
C VAL A 160 6.46 3.79 -12.07
N ASP A 161 6.56 4.09 -13.36
CA ASP A 161 5.48 4.70 -14.15
C ASP A 161 4.81 3.61 -15.00
N THR A 162 3.58 3.27 -14.67
CA THR A 162 2.85 2.17 -15.31
C THR A 162 2.30 2.49 -16.70
N VAL A 163 2.63 3.64 -17.25
CA VAL A 163 2.30 4.02 -18.65
C VAL A 163 3.53 3.94 -19.54
N SER A 164 4.68 4.41 -19.05
CA SER A 164 5.92 4.46 -19.81
C SER A 164 6.77 3.20 -19.64
N GLU A 165 6.58 2.41 -18.59
CA GLU A 165 7.36 1.21 -18.30
C GLU A 165 6.52 -0.06 -18.51
N THR A 166 7.14 -1.10 -19.05
CA THR A 166 6.56 -2.45 -19.08
C THR A 166 6.62 -3.11 -17.70
N ALA A 167 5.83 -4.14 -17.49
CA ALA A 167 5.86 -4.90 -16.24
C ALA A 167 7.23 -5.56 -16.00
N GLU A 168 7.89 -6.02 -17.06
CA GLU A 168 9.22 -6.65 -17.03
C GLU A 168 10.29 -5.64 -16.61
N GLU A 169 10.27 -4.41 -17.16
CA GLU A 169 11.18 -3.34 -16.77
C GLU A 169 11.00 -2.93 -15.31
N ALA A 170 9.76 -2.78 -14.86
CA ALA A 170 9.46 -2.48 -13.47
C ALA A 170 9.93 -3.59 -12.52
N VAL A 171 9.70 -4.87 -12.87
CA VAL A 171 10.19 -6.03 -12.09
C VAL A 171 11.72 -6.04 -12.03
N ALA A 172 12.41 -5.79 -13.15
CA ALA A 172 13.87 -5.75 -13.19
C ALA A 172 14.45 -4.62 -12.31
N SER A 173 13.84 -3.43 -12.36
CA SER A 173 14.24 -2.29 -11.53
C SER A 173 14.07 -2.59 -10.04
N ILE A 174 12.92 -3.16 -9.65
CA ILE A 174 12.63 -3.51 -8.26
C ILE A 174 13.56 -4.65 -7.77
N ARG A 175 13.82 -5.66 -8.60
CA ARG A 175 14.78 -6.72 -8.29
C ARG A 175 16.17 -6.16 -8.00
N SER A 176 16.67 -5.27 -8.85
CA SER A 176 17.97 -4.61 -8.66
C SER A 176 18.03 -3.86 -7.33
N MET A 177 16.94 -3.21 -6.91
CA MET A 177 16.86 -2.53 -5.61
C MET A 177 16.78 -3.51 -4.43
N LEU A 178 16.14 -4.65 -4.60
CA LEU A 178 16.12 -5.72 -3.59
C LEU A 178 17.51 -6.35 -3.39
N ASP A 179 18.30 -6.45 -4.47
CA ASP A 179 19.68 -6.98 -4.41
C ASP A 179 20.66 -5.99 -3.80
N VAL A 180 20.48 -4.68 -4.07
CA VAL A 180 21.33 -3.60 -3.55
C VAL A 180 20.43 -2.48 -2.99
N PRO A 181 19.91 -2.67 -1.76
CA PRO A 181 19.03 -1.69 -1.14
C PRO A 181 19.77 -0.38 -0.84
N PRO A 182 19.06 0.76 -0.75
CA PRO A 182 19.67 2.03 -0.41
C PRO A 182 20.19 2.03 1.03
N GLU A 183 21.23 2.81 1.31
CA GLU A 183 21.81 2.94 2.66
C GLU A 183 20.76 3.35 3.70
N VAL A 184 19.81 4.19 3.32
CA VAL A 184 18.69 4.63 4.15
C VAL A 184 17.39 4.40 3.40
N PRO A 185 16.72 3.23 3.56
CA PRO A 185 15.44 2.94 2.94
C PRO A 185 14.34 3.92 3.37
N PHE A 186 13.30 4.03 2.54
CA PHE A 186 12.17 4.95 2.73
C PHE A 186 11.61 4.93 4.17
N PHE A 187 11.28 3.76 4.70
CA PHE A 187 10.67 3.65 6.04
C PHE A 187 11.65 4.06 7.15
N ALA A 188 12.95 3.81 6.99
CA ALA A 188 13.97 4.28 7.94
C ALA A 188 14.09 5.82 7.91
N ARG A 189 13.98 6.44 6.72
CA ARG A 189 13.98 7.89 6.56
C ARG A 189 12.75 8.52 7.20
N ILE A 190 11.55 8.00 6.92
CA ILE A 190 10.29 8.49 7.51
C ILE A 190 10.35 8.47 9.05
N ARG A 191 10.89 7.41 9.67
CA ARG A 191 11.05 7.34 11.12
C ARG A 191 11.98 8.43 11.68
N ARG A 192 13.05 8.79 10.98
CA ARG A 192 14.00 9.82 11.41
C ARG A 192 13.39 11.21 11.35
N GLU A 193 12.60 11.52 10.34
CA GLU A 193 11.98 12.84 10.13
C GLU A 193 11.00 13.24 11.25
N VAL A 194 10.46 12.30 12.00
CA VAL A 194 9.46 12.56 13.06
C VAL A 194 10.06 12.39 14.47
N GLY A 195 11.22 11.75 14.59
CA GLY A 195 11.93 11.62 15.86
C GLY A 195 12.75 12.87 16.24
N THR A 196 12.70 13.91 15.41
CA THR A 196 13.31 15.24 15.66
C THR A 196 12.23 16.29 15.91
#